data_21a520de05022f5ad66ce4c4eb3f113c
#
_entry.id   21a520de05022f5ad66ce4c4eb3f113c
#
_cell.length_a   1.000
_cell.length_b   1.000
_cell.length_c   1.000
_cell.angle_alpha   90.00
_cell.angle_beta   90.00
_cell.angle_gamma   90.00
#
_symmetry.space_group_name_H-M   'P 1'
#
loop_
_entity.id
_entity.type
_entity.pdbx_description
1 polymer ?
#
loop_
_entity_poly.entity_id
_entity_poly.type
_entity_poly.pdbx_seq_one_letter_code
_entity_poly.pdbx_strand_id
1 'polypeptide(L)'
;EEKLKTALKVNAPEYFPVERRDDRFKLLQATCALPFLFPVFDIQGKPCMDGGAADAIPHDRALERGCERVIVVLTRERSYVRRPEKLQPLIDAAYRKYPRFCDTMRRRADAYNTSRERLFQLEREGRALLFAPHSTEGFHRTEKDVEKIRALWKDGYDEGMERLDEVQAFLSGS
;
A
#
# COMPACT_ATOMS: atom_id res chain seq x y z
N GLU A 1 -6.85 -1.72 15.03
CA GLU A 1 -6.46 -1.77 13.60
C GLU A 1 -7.01 -0.55 12.87
N GLU A 2 -6.13 0.27 12.31
CA GLU A 2 -6.47 1.42 11.45
C GLU A 2 -6.32 1.03 9.98
N LYS A 3 -7.27 1.43 9.16
CA LYS A 3 -7.18 1.29 7.70
C LYS A 3 -6.90 2.63 7.05
N LEU A 4 -6.03 2.58 6.07
CA LEU A 4 -5.61 3.71 5.28
C LEU A 4 -6.66 4.06 4.22
N LYS A 5 -6.98 5.34 4.08
CA LYS A 5 -7.80 5.90 3.01
C LYS A 5 -7.22 7.22 2.53
N THR A 6 -7.38 7.50 1.26
CA THR A 6 -7.03 8.80 0.69
C THR A 6 -8.25 9.70 0.68
N ALA A 7 -8.18 10.78 1.45
CA ALA A 7 -9.21 11.82 1.38
C ALA A 7 -9.00 12.70 0.14
N LEU A 8 -9.98 12.78 -0.74
CA LEU A 8 -9.90 13.53 -1.99
C LEU A 8 -9.83 15.05 -1.80
N LYS A 9 -10.24 15.55 -0.62
CA LYS A 9 -10.19 16.97 -0.27
C LYS A 9 -8.93 17.39 0.46
N VAL A 10 -8.16 16.44 0.98
CA VAL A 10 -6.92 16.68 1.74
C VAL A 10 -5.78 15.99 1.02
N ASN A 11 -4.65 16.64 0.92
CA ASN A 11 -3.47 16.10 0.23
C ASN A 11 -2.66 15.20 1.19
N ALA A 12 -3.35 14.34 1.94
CA ALA A 12 -2.77 13.45 2.93
C ALA A 12 -3.61 12.17 3.04
N PRO A 13 -3.01 11.05 3.46
CA PRO A 13 -3.74 9.85 3.80
C PRO A 13 -4.60 10.09 5.05
N GLU A 14 -5.81 9.55 5.05
CA GLU A 14 -6.68 9.54 6.22
C GLU A 14 -6.72 8.12 6.80
N TYR A 15 -6.50 8.03 8.11
CA TYR A 15 -6.52 6.77 8.85
C TYR A 15 -7.77 6.70 9.71
N PHE A 16 -8.56 5.66 9.52
CA PHE A 16 -9.79 5.45 10.27
C PHE A 16 -9.67 4.17 11.09
N PRO A 17 -10.10 4.17 12.37
CA PRO A 17 -10.22 2.95 13.13
C PRO A 17 -11.22 2.01 12.46
N VAL A 18 -10.90 0.72 12.44
CA VAL A 18 -11.81 -0.31 11.93
C VAL A 18 -12.59 -0.88 13.10
N GLU A 19 -13.85 -0.47 13.20
CA GLU A 19 -14.78 -1.05 14.15
C GLU A 19 -15.40 -2.34 13.60
N ARG A 20 -15.72 -3.30 14.47
CA ARG A 20 -16.36 -4.57 14.07
C ARG A 20 -17.75 -4.38 13.45
N ARG A 21 -18.33 -3.17 13.57
CA ARG A 21 -19.66 -2.78 13.08
C ARG A 21 -19.60 -1.85 11.84
N ASP A 22 -18.51 -1.87 11.07
CA ASP A 22 -18.48 -1.16 9.79
C ASP A 22 -19.52 -1.79 8.84
N ASP A 23 -20.72 -1.21 8.84
CA ASP A 23 -21.83 -1.68 8.02
C ASP A 23 -21.40 -1.73 6.56
N ARG A 24 -21.49 -2.93 5.95
CA ARG A 24 -21.20 -3.21 4.55
C ARG A 24 -19.74 -3.04 4.14
N PHE A 25 -18.79 -3.12 5.06
CA PHE A 25 -17.37 -3.00 4.73
C PHE A 25 -17.01 -1.74 3.93
N LYS A 26 -17.72 -0.62 4.15
CA LYS A 26 -17.47 0.63 3.41
C LYS A 26 -16.02 1.09 3.48
N LEU A 27 -15.38 0.92 4.64
CA LEU A 27 -13.99 1.27 4.82
C LEU A 27 -13.08 0.44 3.94
N LEU A 28 -13.34 -0.88 3.84
CA LEU A 28 -12.59 -1.78 2.95
C LEU A 28 -12.81 -1.42 1.48
N GLN A 29 -14.07 -1.20 1.09
CA GLN A 29 -14.40 -0.82 -0.27
C GLN A 29 -13.71 0.48 -0.67
N ALA A 30 -13.75 1.51 0.20
CA ALA A 30 -13.12 2.79 -0.09
C ALA A 30 -11.59 2.71 -0.18
N THR A 31 -10.93 1.91 0.67
CA THR A 31 -9.46 1.75 0.61
C THR A 31 -8.98 0.92 -0.59
N CYS A 32 -9.90 0.19 -1.25
CA CYS A 32 -9.64 -0.58 -2.47
C CYS A 32 -10.24 0.11 -3.72
N ALA A 33 -10.82 1.31 -3.59
CA ALA A 33 -11.51 2.01 -4.67
C ALA A 33 -10.53 2.64 -5.66
N LEU A 34 -10.11 1.86 -6.65
CA LEU A 34 -9.23 2.33 -7.72
C LEU A 34 -9.94 3.39 -8.58
N PRO A 35 -9.22 4.46 -8.98
CA PRO A 35 -9.74 5.45 -9.91
C PRO A 35 -10.30 4.81 -11.19
N PHE A 36 -11.37 5.35 -11.72
CA PHE A 36 -12.14 4.90 -12.89
C PHE A 36 -12.89 3.58 -12.73
N LEU A 37 -12.45 2.68 -11.84
CA LEU A 37 -13.10 1.38 -11.64
C LEU A 37 -14.18 1.43 -10.55
N PHE A 38 -14.03 2.32 -9.58
CA PHE A 38 -14.95 2.44 -8.46
C PHE A 38 -15.38 3.90 -8.23
N PRO A 39 -16.57 4.13 -7.65
CA PRO A 39 -17.00 5.46 -7.28
C PRO A 39 -16.17 6.03 -6.12
N VAL A 40 -16.23 7.34 -5.95
CA VAL A 40 -15.78 8.01 -4.74
C VAL A 40 -16.71 7.63 -3.59
N PHE A 41 -16.13 7.13 -2.49
CA PHE A 41 -16.89 6.77 -1.29
C PHE A 41 -16.94 7.95 -0.32
N ASP A 42 -18.14 8.23 0.21
CA ASP A 42 -18.26 9.15 1.35
C ASP A 42 -18.04 8.37 2.65
N ILE A 43 -17.04 8.80 3.42
CA ILE A 43 -16.70 8.25 4.72
C ILE A 43 -16.71 9.40 5.74
N GLN A 44 -17.73 9.43 6.58
CA GLN A 44 -17.89 10.46 7.60
C GLN A 44 -17.84 11.89 7.00
N GLY A 45 -18.51 12.11 5.86
CA GLY A 45 -18.54 13.40 5.16
C GLY A 45 -17.26 13.71 4.35
N LYS A 46 -16.30 12.79 4.28
CA LYS A 46 -15.07 12.94 3.50
C LYS A 46 -15.12 12.06 2.25
N PRO A 47 -14.93 12.63 1.04
CA PRO A 47 -14.78 11.84 -0.17
C PRO A 47 -13.44 11.07 -0.13
N CYS A 48 -13.49 9.74 -0.23
CA CYS A 48 -12.34 8.85 -0.13
C CYS A 48 -12.26 7.91 -1.32
N MET A 49 -11.04 7.53 -1.66
CA MET A 49 -10.68 6.49 -2.63
C MET A 49 -9.54 5.60 -2.10
N ASP A 50 -8.90 4.84 -2.97
CA ASP A 50 -7.79 3.93 -2.68
C ASP A 50 -6.69 4.61 -1.84
N GLY A 51 -6.42 4.04 -0.67
CA GLY A 51 -5.36 4.50 0.24
C GLY A 51 -3.96 4.42 -0.37
N GLY A 52 -3.70 3.44 -1.23
CA GLY A 52 -2.45 3.29 -1.94
C GLY A 52 -2.16 4.39 -2.98
N ALA A 53 -3.08 5.34 -3.18
CA ALA A 53 -2.80 6.55 -3.95
C ALA A 53 -1.91 7.53 -3.17
N ALA A 54 -2.12 7.65 -1.85
CA ALA A 54 -1.40 8.60 -1.00
C ALA A 54 -0.32 7.93 -0.14
N ASP A 55 -0.60 6.76 0.42
CA ASP A 55 0.35 5.98 1.22
C ASP A 55 0.21 4.49 0.89
N ALA A 56 1.07 4.03 0.01
CA ALA A 56 1.03 2.65 -0.48
C ALA A 56 1.71 1.65 0.47
N ILE A 57 2.66 2.11 1.28
CA ILE A 57 3.41 1.29 2.26
C ILE A 57 3.43 2.05 3.59
N PRO A 58 2.41 1.90 4.45
CA PRO A 58 2.19 2.76 5.61
C PRO A 58 3.08 2.39 6.82
N HIS A 59 4.36 2.11 6.60
CA HIS A 59 5.31 1.74 7.66
C HIS A 59 5.63 2.92 8.59
N ASP A 60 5.78 4.13 8.04
CA ASP A 60 6.00 5.33 8.86
C ASP A 60 4.82 5.56 9.82
N ARG A 61 3.58 5.29 9.36
CA ARG A 61 2.41 5.39 10.22
C ARG A 61 2.44 4.41 11.39
N ALA A 62 2.94 3.19 11.18
CA ALA A 62 3.11 2.21 12.25
C ALA A 62 4.14 2.71 13.28
N LEU A 63 5.26 3.26 12.81
CA LEU A 63 6.29 3.83 13.70
C LEU A 63 5.78 5.05 14.48
N GLU A 64 5.04 5.97 13.85
CA GLU A 64 4.37 7.10 14.51
C GLU A 64 3.39 6.66 15.60
N ARG A 65 2.81 5.47 15.46
CA ARG A 65 1.90 4.86 16.45
C ARG A 65 2.62 4.13 17.57
N GLY A 66 3.94 4.20 17.62
CA GLY A 66 4.74 3.63 18.69
C GLY A 66 5.26 2.22 18.42
N CYS A 67 5.11 1.71 17.20
CA CYS A 67 5.81 0.47 16.83
C CYS A 67 7.31 0.77 16.72
N GLU A 68 8.14 0.04 17.45
CA GLU A 68 9.60 0.20 17.37
C GLU A 68 10.15 -0.43 16.09
N ARG A 69 9.53 -1.52 15.63
CA ARG A 69 9.92 -2.30 14.46
C ARG A 69 8.70 -2.68 13.63
N VAL A 70 8.90 -2.95 12.35
CA VAL A 70 7.85 -3.35 11.41
C VAL A 70 8.27 -4.54 10.57
N ILE A 71 7.34 -5.47 10.34
CA ILE A 71 7.48 -6.50 9.30
C ILE A 71 6.65 -6.04 8.11
N VAL A 72 7.28 -5.94 6.94
CA VAL A 72 6.63 -5.43 5.73
C VAL A 72 6.71 -6.46 4.61
N VAL A 73 5.55 -6.84 4.09
CA VAL A 73 5.43 -7.70 2.91
C VAL A 73 5.17 -6.80 1.70
N LEU A 74 6.14 -6.72 0.82
CA LEU A 74 6.04 -5.95 -0.42
C LEU A 74 5.32 -6.77 -1.49
N THR A 75 4.53 -6.10 -2.32
CA THR A 75 3.83 -6.72 -3.46
C THR A 75 4.62 -6.60 -4.77
N ARG A 76 5.82 -6.05 -4.71
CA ARG A 76 6.75 -5.88 -5.83
C ARG A 76 8.16 -6.26 -5.39
N GLU A 77 8.92 -6.77 -6.35
CA GLU A 77 10.34 -7.12 -6.17
C GLU A 77 11.17 -5.95 -5.62
N ARG A 78 12.28 -6.26 -4.98
CA ARG A 78 13.16 -5.27 -4.33
C ARG A 78 13.76 -4.24 -5.31
N SER A 79 13.91 -4.59 -6.57
CA SER A 79 14.43 -3.72 -7.65
C SER A 79 13.36 -2.82 -8.27
N TYR A 80 12.08 -3.02 -7.93
CA TYR A 80 11.00 -2.27 -8.57
C TYR A 80 11.08 -0.78 -8.28
N VAL A 81 11.01 0.03 -9.34
CA VAL A 81 10.88 1.49 -9.27
C VAL A 81 9.57 1.88 -9.93
N ARG A 82 8.73 2.60 -9.19
CA ARG A 82 7.45 3.07 -9.70
C ARG A 82 7.65 4.19 -10.69
N ARG A 83 7.04 4.07 -11.87
CA ARG A 83 7.03 5.13 -12.88
C ARG A 83 5.83 6.07 -12.70
N PRO A 84 5.94 7.34 -13.16
CA PRO A 84 4.83 8.28 -13.18
C PRO A 84 3.59 7.72 -13.87
N GLU A 85 2.42 8.19 -13.44
CA GLU A 85 1.13 7.74 -13.97
C GLU A 85 0.92 8.27 -15.39
N LYS A 86 0.82 7.37 -16.37
CA LYS A 86 0.64 7.72 -17.78
C LYS A 86 -0.71 8.36 -18.09
N LEU A 87 -1.73 8.04 -17.28
CA LEU A 87 -3.09 8.52 -17.44
C LEU A 87 -3.37 9.81 -16.67
N GLN A 88 -2.33 10.54 -16.23
CA GLN A 88 -2.50 11.75 -15.43
C GLN A 88 -3.42 12.80 -16.08
N PRO A 89 -3.35 13.10 -17.39
CA PRO A 89 -4.29 14.05 -18.01
C PRO A 89 -5.75 13.59 -17.93
N LEU A 90 -6.00 12.30 -18.01
CA LEU A 90 -7.33 11.74 -17.87
C LEU A 90 -7.83 11.81 -16.42
N ILE A 91 -6.94 11.58 -15.46
CA ILE A 91 -7.24 11.74 -14.02
C ILE A 91 -7.60 13.19 -13.73
N ASP A 92 -6.84 14.15 -14.24
CA ASP A 92 -7.08 15.58 -14.05
C ASP A 92 -8.45 16.00 -14.59
N ALA A 93 -8.83 15.51 -15.75
CA ALA A 93 -10.12 15.78 -16.36
C ALA A 93 -11.28 15.14 -15.56
N ALA A 94 -11.16 13.85 -15.21
CA ALA A 94 -12.22 13.09 -14.55
C ALA A 94 -12.42 13.55 -13.10
N TYR A 95 -11.34 13.88 -12.40
CA TYR A 95 -11.35 14.24 -10.98
C TYR A 95 -11.13 15.73 -10.75
N ARG A 96 -11.42 16.60 -11.72
CA ARG A 96 -11.27 18.06 -11.65
C ARG A 96 -11.91 18.71 -10.41
N LYS A 97 -12.95 18.09 -9.85
CA LYS A 97 -13.60 18.50 -8.60
C LYS A 97 -12.76 18.25 -7.36
N TYR A 98 -11.69 17.47 -7.49
CA TYR A 98 -10.81 17.02 -6.42
C TYR A 98 -9.33 17.32 -6.75
N PRO A 99 -8.94 18.60 -6.86
CA PRO A 99 -7.60 19.00 -7.33
C PRO A 99 -6.47 18.39 -6.48
N ARG A 100 -6.67 18.29 -5.17
CA ARG A 100 -5.68 17.67 -4.27
C ARG A 100 -5.47 16.17 -4.55
N PHE A 101 -6.51 15.46 -4.97
CA PHE A 101 -6.37 14.08 -5.41
C PHE A 101 -5.54 14.00 -6.71
N CYS A 102 -5.78 14.90 -7.66
CA CYS A 102 -4.98 14.98 -8.89
C CYS A 102 -3.50 15.22 -8.56
N ASP A 103 -3.20 16.10 -7.61
CA ASP A 103 -1.83 16.37 -7.14
C ASP A 103 -1.21 15.16 -6.43
N THR A 104 -1.98 14.44 -5.62
CA THR A 104 -1.55 13.18 -5.00
C THR A 104 -1.16 12.17 -6.08
N MET A 105 -1.97 12.02 -7.11
CA MET A 105 -1.69 11.08 -8.20
C MET A 105 -0.45 11.46 -9.01
N ARG A 106 -0.18 12.76 -9.25
CA ARG A 106 1.06 13.23 -9.90
C ARG A 106 2.32 12.85 -9.10
N ARG A 107 2.26 13.00 -7.78
CA ARG A 107 3.40 12.72 -6.88
C ARG A 107 3.49 11.27 -6.41
N ARG A 108 2.52 10.43 -6.81
CA ARG A 108 2.40 9.05 -6.33
C ARG A 108 3.65 8.20 -6.58
N ALA A 109 4.30 8.39 -7.74
CA ALA A 109 5.51 7.63 -8.06
C ALA A 109 6.68 8.01 -7.14
N ASP A 110 6.92 9.31 -6.98
CA ASP A 110 8.01 9.82 -6.15
C ASP A 110 7.77 9.47 -4.68
N ALA A 111 6.54 9.68 -4.18
CA ALA A 111 6.16 9.31 -2.81
C ALA A 111 6.36 7.81 -2.54
N TYR A 112 5.96 6.95 -3.47
CA TYR A 112 6.16 5.51 -3.36
C TYR A 112 7.65 5.13 -3.32
N ASN A 113 8.45 5.69 -4.21
CA ASN A 113 9.88 5.39 -4.29
C ASN A 113 10.62 5.89 -3.04
N THR A 114 10.33 7.12 -2.58
CA THR A 114 10.88 7.66 -1.33
C THR A 114 10.49 6.80 -0.12
N SER A 115 9.24 6.35 -0.04
CA SER A 115 8.78 5.46 1.03
C SER A 115 9.56 4.12 1.02
N ARG A 116 9.85 3.56 -0.17
CA ARG A 116 10.68 2.35 -0.29
C ARG A 116 12.14 2.58 0.13
N GLU A 117 12.73 3.70 -0.26
CA GLU A 117 14.10 4.04 0.15
C GLU A 117 14.20 4.14 1.67
N ARG A 118 13.23 4.80 2.30
CA ARG A 118 13.12 4.88 3.76
C ARG A 118 12.95 3.50 4.39
N LEU A 119 12.12 2.64 3.81
CA LEU A 119 11.92 1.27 4.28
C LEU A 119 13.20 0.44 4.22
N PHE A 120 13.97 0.52 3.13
CA PHE A 120 15.28 -0.14 3.02
C PHE A 120 16.32 0.43 4.00
N GLN A 121 16.22 1.71 4.35
CA GLN A 121 17.04 2.27 5.41
C GLN A 121 16.69 1.67 6.78
N LEU A 122 15.39 1.57 7.10
CA LEU A 122 14.91 0.93 8.34
C LEU A 122 15.35 -0.53 8.43
N GLU A 123 15.37 -1.25 7.31
CA GLU A 123 15.90 -2.62 7.26
C GLU A 123 17.38 -2.67 7.63
N ARG A 124 18.22 -1.78 7.06
CA ARG A 124 19.65 -1.68 7.43
C ARG A 124 19.87 -1.28 8.90
N GLU A 125 18.94 -0.53 9.47
CA GLU A 125 18.92 -0.13 10.88
C GLU A 125 18.41 -1.24 11.82
N GLY A 126 18.00 -2.41 11.29
CA GLY A 126 17.38 -3.49 12.06
C GLY A 126 15.99 -3.18 12.59
N ARG A 127 15.33 -2.16 12.06
CA ARG A 127 13.98 -1.71 12.44
C ARG A 127 12.88 -2.19 11.50
N ALA A 128 13.23 -2.75 10.36
CA ALA A 128 12.29 -3.38 9.46
C ALA A 128 12.78 -4.76 9.03
N LEU A 129 11.87 -5.72 8.91
CA LEU A 129 12.09 -7.01 8.28
C LEU A 129 11.23 -7.06 7.03
N LEU A 130 11.86 -7.30 5.86
CA LEU A 130 11.18 -7.21 4.58
C LEU A 130 11.05 -8.57 3.90
N PHE A 131 9.86 -8.81 3.40
CA PHE A 131 9.55 -9.87 2.45
C PHE A 131 9.16 -9.25 1.11
N ALA A 132 9.67 -9.78 0.01
CA ALA A 132 9.36 -9.27 -1.32
C ALA A 132 9.44 -10.42 -2.34
N PRO A 133 8.52 -10.48 -3.32
CA PRO A 133 8.60 -11.50 -4.36
C PRO A 133 9.91 -11.37 -5.13
N HIS A 134 10.47 -12.51 -5.56
CA HIS A 134 11.69 -12.55 -6.38
C HIS A 134 11.49 -11.80 -7.70
N SER A 135 10.33 -11.99 -8.33
CA SER A 135 9.94 -11.28 -9.54
C SER A 135 8.43 -11.16 -9.63
N THR A 136 7.96 -10.05 -10.18
CA THR A 136 6.56 -9.84 -10.59
C THR A 136 6.45 -9.62 -12.09
N GLU A 137 7.47 -10.01 -12.86
CA GLU A 137 7.46 -9.91 -14.31
C GLU A 137 6.33 -10.76 -14.91
N GLY A 138 5.61 -10.19 -15.88
CA GLY A 138 4.45 -10.84 -16.49
C GLY A 138 3.20 -10.94 -15.62
N PHE A 139 3.22 -10.39 -14.38
CA PHE A 139 2.04 -10.29 -13.53
C PHE A 139 1.25 -9.01 -13.82
N HIS A 140 -0.04 -9.20 -14.08
CA HIS A 140 -0.97 -8.08 -14.30
C HIS A 140 -1.82 -7.82 -13.06
N ARG A 141 -2.31 -6.57 -12.90
CA ARG A 141 -3.18 -6.17 -11.77
C ARG A 141 -4.46 -7.02 -11.69
N THR A 142 -4.93 -7.53 -12.82
CA THR A 142 -6.12 -8.38 -12.93
C THR A 142 -5.74 -9.78 -13.42
N GLU A 143 -4.64 -10.33 -12.88
CA GLU A 143 -4.18 -11.67 -13.24
C GLU A 143 -5.28 -12.71 -12.97
N LYS A 144 -5.50 -13.59 -13.93
CA LYS A 144 -6.49 -14.67 -13.87
C LYS A 144 -5.89 -16.04 -14.06
N ASP A 145 -4.62 -16.11 -14.41
CA ASP A 145 -3.90 -17.37 -14.55
C ASP A 145 -3.65 -17.97 -13.15
N VAL A 146 -4.39 -19.03 -12.87
CA VAL A 146 -4.37 -19.70 -11.56
C VAL A 146 -3.00 -20.28 -11.23
N GLU A 147 -2.28 -20.79 -12.23
CA GLU A 147 -0.97 -21.39 -12.02
C GLU A 147 0.09 -20.31 -11.67
N LYS A 148 0.04 -19.16 -12.33
CA LYS A 148 0.89 -18.02 -11.96
C LYS A 148 0.59 -17.53 -10.53
N ILE A 149 -0.68 -17.43 -10.17
CA ILE A 149 -1.09 -17.00 -8.82
C ILE A 149 -0.61 -18.00 -7.77
N ARG A 150 -0.74 -19.31 -8.03
CA ARG A 150 -0.25 -20.37 -7.15
C ARG A 150 1.28 -20.36 -7.00
N ALA A 151 2.00 -20.16 -8.11
CA ALA A 151 3.44 -20.08 -8.10
C ALA A 151 3.93 -18.90 -7.22
N LEU A 152 3.33 -17.73 -7.38
CA LEU A 152 3.67 -16.57 -6.56
C LEU A 152 3.30 -16.77 -5.07
N TRP A 153 2.16 -17.41 -4.81
CA TRP A 153 1.77 -17.77 -3.44
C TRP A 153 2.78 -18.72 -2.81
N LYS A 154 3.21 -19.76 -3.58
CA LYS A 154 4.18 -20.73 -3.10
C LYS A 154 5.54 -20.09 -2.82
N ASP A 155 6.01 -19.22 -3.70
CA ASP A 155 7.26 -18.45 -3.52
C ASP A 155 7.24 -17.68 -2.19
N GLY A 156 6.17 -16.92 -1.92
CA GLY A 156 6.03 -16.19 -0.67
C GLY A 156 5.86 -17.08 0.57
N TYR A 157 5.20 -18.23 0.43
CA TYR A 157 5.07 -19.21 1.50
C TYR A 157 6.42 -19.84 1.85
N ASP A 158 7.18 -20.28 0.84
CA ASP A 158 8.49 -20.90 1.01
C ASP A 158 9.46 -19.89 1.66
N GLU A 159 9.56 -18.66 1.15
CA GLU A 159 10.37 -17.58 1.77
C GLU A 159 10.00 -17.35 3.24
N GLY A 160 8.70 -17.31 3.53
CA GLY A 160 8.21 -17.12 4.90
C GLY A 160 8.61 -18.26 5.84
N MET A 161 8.58 -19.52 5.35
CA MET A 161 8.98 -20.69 6.12
C MET A 161 10.49 -20.77 6.32
N GLU A 162 11.27 -20.49 5.28
CA GLU A 162 12.74 -20.47 5.34
C GLU A 162 13.28 -19.41 6.31
N ARG A 163 12.56 -18.29 6.46
CA ARG A 163 12.96 -17.17 7.32
C ARG A 163 12.21 -17.11 8.66
N LEU A 164 11.57 -18.20 9.06
CA LEU A 164 10.75 -18.20 10.29
C LEU A 164 11.57 -17.90 11.55
N ASP A 165 12.79 -18.44 11.66
CA ASP A 165 13.67 -18.17 12.80
C ASP A 165 14.12 -16.70 12.84
N GLU A 166 14.38 -16.10 11.66
CA GLU A 166 14.66 -14.66 11.54
C GLU A 166 13.49 -13.81 12.03
N VAL A 167 12.26 -14.19 11.65
CA VAL A 167 11.04 -13.51 12.14
C VAL A 167 10.94 -13.61 13.65
N GLN A 168 11.17 -14.78 14.23
CA GLN A 168 11.11 -14.99 15.69
C GLN A 168 12.17 -14.17 16.42
N ALA A 169 13.41 -14.17 15.94
CA ALA A 169 14.49 -13.35 16.48
C ALA A 169 14.17 -11.86 16.37
N PHE A 170 13.66 -11.42 15.23
CA PHE A 170 13.27 -10.02 15.02
C PHE A 170 12.16 -9.58 15.97
N LEU A 171 11.17 -10.43 16.26
CA LEU A 171 10.07 -10.12 17.18
C LEU A 171 10.52 -10.14 18.65
N SER A 172 11.43 -11.04 19.02
CA SER A 172 11.95 -11.15 20.40
C SER A 172 12.94 -10.04 20.77
N GLY A 173 13.47 -9.33 19.79
CA GLY A 173 14.44 -8.25 20.05
C GLY A 173 15.85 -8.74 20.32
N SER A 174 16.13 -9.99 19.99
CA SER A 174 17.46 -10.62 20.14
C SER A 174 18.35 -10.40 18.95
#